data_b4d8e9361f570c1df3c7d5b3bdcd1ac4
#
_entry.id   b4d8e9361f570c1df3c7d5b3bdcd1ac4
#
_cell.length_a   1.000
_cell.length_b   1.000
_cell.length_c   1.000
_cell.angle_alpha   90.00
_cell.angle_beta   90.00
_cell.angle_gamma   90.00
#
_symmetry.space_group_name_H-M   'P 1'
#
loop_
_entity.id
_entity.type
_entity.pdbx_description
1 polymer ?
#
loop_
_entity_poly.entity_id
_entity_poly.type
_entity_poly.pdbx_seq_one_letter_code
_entity_poly.pdbx_strand_id
1 'polypeptide(L)' 'MAVKFIDGSSKLFIVREYATMRDGQTLVKISDREGKCIWVSADCLEVLEG' A
#
# COMPACT_ATOMS: atom_id res chain seq x y z
N MET A 1 5.55 5.08 6.53
CA MET A 1 6.11 4.72 5.22
C MET A 1 5.18 5.20 4.11
N ALA A 2 5.69 5.95 3.18
CA ALA A 2 4.90 6.49 2.08
C ALA A 2 5.04 5.59 0.85
N VAL A 3 3.92 5.31 0.19
CA VAL A 3 3.90 4.45 -0.99
C VAL A 3 2.99 5.08 -2.05
N LYS A 4 3.14 4.60 -3.28
CA LYS A 4 2.23 4.95 -4.37
C LYS A 4 2.01 3.71 -5.23
N PHE A 5 0.98 3.75 -6.07
CA PHE A 5 0.76 2.67 -7.03
C PHE A 5 1.79 2.74 -8.16
N ILE A 6 2.16 1.58 -8.68
CA ILE A 6 3.16 1.49 -9.76
C ILE A 6 2.58 1.79 -11.13
N ASP A 7 1.29 2.12 -11.19
CA ASP A 7 0.58 2.37 -12.45
C ASP A 7 0.79 3.78 -13.02
N GLY A 8 1.68 4.55 -12.41
CA GLY A 8 1.94 5.91 -12.86
C GLY A 8 1.16 6.98 -12.12
N SER A 9 0.27 6.59 -11.21
CA SER A 9 -0.48 7.54 -10.39
C SER A 9 0.49 8.29 -9.46
N SER A 10 0.23 9.56 -9.23
CA SER A 10 1.04 10.38 -8.31
C SER A 10 0.45 10.46 -6.91
N LYS A 11 -0.68 9.79 -6.66
CA LYS A 11 -1.34 9.83 -5.37
C LYS A 11 -0.53 9.06 -4.34
N LEU A 12 -0.31 9.68 -3.17
CA LEU A 12 0.48 9.09 -2.10
C LEU A 12 -0.42 8.48 -1.03
N PHE A 13 0.05 7.41 -0.42
CA PHE A 13 -0.65 6.69 0.64
C PHE A 13 0.31 6.39 1.78
N ILE A 14 -0.25 6.14 2.94
CA ILE A 14 0.53 5.76 4.13
C ILE A 14 0.23 4.29 4.44
N VAL A 15 1.26 3.50 4.69
CA VAL A 15 1.10 2.10 5.07
C VAL A 15 0.64 2.03 6.53
N ARG A 16 -0.44 1.28 6.78
CA ARG A 16 -0.98 1.10 8.12
C ARG A 16 -0.72 -0.27 8.69
N GLU A 17 -0.91 -1.31 7.89
CA GLU A 17 -0.76 -2.69 8.35
C GLU A 17 -0.31 -3.58 7.21
N TYR A 18 0.20 -4.75 7.58
CA TYR A 18 0.58 -5.79 6.63
C TYR A 18 -0.14 -7.07 7.02
N ALA A 19 -0.44 -7.89 6.02
CA ALA A 19 -0.96 -9.23 6.26
C ALA A 19 -0.36 -10.17 5.21
N THR A 20 0.21 -11.28 5.67
CA THR A 20 0.75 -12.30 4.76
C THR A 20 -0.26 -13.42 4.66
N MET A 21 -0.68 -13.72 3.43
CA MET A 21 -1.66 -14.77 3.16
C MET A 21 -0.97 -16.13 3.13
N ARG A 22 -1.78 -17.19 3.21
CA ARG A 22 -1.26 -18.57 3.22
C ARG A 22 -0.47 -18.92 1.96
N ASP A 23 -0.83 -18.33 0.83
CA ASP A 23 -0.16 -18.57 -0.44
C ASP A 23 1.12 -17.76 -0.60
N GLY A 24 1.52 -17.02 0.43
CA GLY A 24 2.73 -16.21 0.40
C GLY A 24 2.51 -14.79 -0.10
N GLN A 25 1.30 -14.46 -0.52
CA GLN A 25 1.00 -13.10 -0.98
C GLN A 25 0.94 -12.15 0.22
N THR A 26 1.51 -10.96 0.07
CA THR A 26 1.44 -9.93 1.09
C THR A 26 0.43 -8.88 0.68
N LEU A 27 -0.52 -8.61 1.57
CA LEU A 27 -1.47 -7.52 1.41
C LEU A 27 -1.06 -6.38 2.32
N VAL A 28 -1.30 -5.16 1.89
CA VAL A 28 -0.94 -3.97 2.65
C VAL A 28 -2.17 -3.10 2.80
N LYS A 29 -2.44 -2.68 4.03
CA LYS A 29 -3.51 -1.74 4.31
C LYS A 29 -2.92 -0.34 4.21
N ILE A 30 -3.46 0.46 3.31
CA ILE A 30 -2.98 1.83 3.08
C ILE A 30 -4.11 2.81 3.30
N SER A 31 -3.75 4.04 3.68
CA SER A 31 -4.73 5.09 3.87
C SER A 31 -4.37 6.31 3.02
N ASP A 32 -5.39 7.01 2.54
CA ASP A 32 -5.22 8.25 1.80
C ASP A 32 -5.23 9.45 2.76
N ARG A 33 -5.23 10.65 2.18
CA ARG A 33 -5.20 11.90 2.97
C ARG A 33 -6.43 12.06 3.83
N GLU A 34 -7.53 11.47 3.43
CA GLU A 34 -8.80 11.59 4.14
C GLU A 34 -8.96 10.52 5.21
N GLY A 35 -7.98 9.64 5.34
CA GLY A 35 -8.03 8.57 6.32
C GLY A 35 -8.75 7.32 5.85
N LYS A 36 -9.14 7.28 4.60
CA LYS A 36 -9.78 6.11 4.02
C LYS A 36 -8.77 5.00 3.83
N CYS A 37 -9.09 3.79 4.27
CA CYS A 37 -8.18 2.66 4.20
C CYS A 37 -8.68 1.63 3.20
N ILE A 38 -7.73 1.02 2.48
CA ILE A 38 -8.02 -0.10 1.58
C ILE A 38 -6.89 -1.12 1.69
N TRP A 39 -7.21 -2.37 1.40
CA TRP A 39 -6.22 -3.44 1.34
C TRP A 39 -5.85 -3.67 -0.12
N VAL A 40 -4.56 -3.69 -0.42
CA VAL A 40 -4.06 -3.93 -1.78
C VAL A 40 -2.89 -4.89 -1.74
N SER A 41 -2.59 -5.52 -2.86
CA SER A 41 -1.41 -6.37 -2.97
C SER A 41 -0.16 -5.50 -2.90
N ALA A 42 0.84 -5.98 -2.16
CA ALA A 42 2.12 -5.28 -2.05
C ALA A 42 2.79 -5.10 -3.40
N ASP A 43 2.53 -6.01 -4.33
CA ASP A 43 3.11 -5.95 -5.69
C ASP A 43 2.61 -4.75 -6.49
N CYS A 44 1.52 -4.14 -6.06
CA CYS A 44 0.95 -2.97 -6.74
C CYS A 44 1.53 -1.66 -6.25
N LEU A 45 2.42 -1.70 -5.26
CA LEU A 45 2.90 -0.51 -4.59
C LEU A 45 4.41 -0.33 -4.76
N GLU A 46 4.81 0.94 -4.79
CA GLU A 46 6.21 1.33 -4.80
C GLU A 46 6.48 2.12 -3.53
N VAL A 47 7.50 1.71 -2.78
CA VAL A 47 7.91 2.43 -1.56
C VAL A 47 8.72 3.65 -1.98
N LEU A 48 8.31 4.82 -1.52
CA LEU A 48 8.99 6.07 -1.86
C LEU A 48 10.03 6.42 -0.82
N GLU A 49 9.66 6.32 0.44
CA GLU A 49 10.59 6.66 1.50
C GLU A 49 10.13 6.05 2.80
N GLY A 50 11.08 5.56 3.53
CA GLY A 50 10.79 4.94 4.80
C GLY A 50 10.80 5.89 5.96
#